data_0a695882f3bf6428bb57ba719693f0f4
#
_entry.id   0a695882f3bf6428bb57ba719693f0f4
#
_cell.length_a   1.000
_cell.length_b   1.000
_cell.length_c   1.000
_cell.angle_alpha   90.00
_cell.angle_beta   90.00
_cell.angle_gamma   90.00
#
_symmetry.space_group_name_H-M   'P 1'
#
loop_
_entity.id
_entity.type
_entity.pdbx_description
1 polymer ?
#
loop_
_entity_poly.entity_id
_entity_poly.type
_entity_poly.pdbx_seq_one_letter_code
_entity_poly.pdbx_strand_id
1 'polypeptide(L)'
;MNRILLLLDHRGNRKLIAAMLDRQYEVMTAEADDLRHMTFDLAILDGTALMRLRDQLVERRVAAEPCILPVLLVTPQRGEAMAARELGTTVDAFIVTPVDKIEFQAHVANMLRLRQLSVDLKKERDTVQKLSLTDDVSGFFNTRFLHHHLDRLLAHPRSREQHISLVFFDMDHFKSVVDTHGHLLGARVLREVAELFDRHLGPEDRIVRYGGDEYVVILPWQTREAAVQKVEQLRAVLVQTPFLQAEAINLNVTASFGIATFPEDAQTKRELLSAADQCLFQSKELGKNRVTSKGAR
;
A
#
# COMPACT_ATOMS: atom_id res chain seq x y z
N MET A 1 -0.15 24.54 7.06
CA MET A 1 0.84 25.63 6.94
C MET A 1 2.12 25.01 6.47
N ASN A 2 2.73 25.50 5.38
CA ASN A 2 3.96 24.93 4.84
C ASN A 2 5.15 25.27 5.73
N ARG A 3 6.03 24.29 5.96
CA ARG A 3 7.22 24.40 6.80
C ARG A 3 8.45 24.64 5.95
N ILE A 4 9.13 25.75 6.21
CA ILE A 4 10.36 26.12 5.51
C ILE A 4 11.54 26.00 6.46
N LEU A 5 12.51 25.16 6.12
CA LEU A 5 13.73 24.99 6.87
C LEU A 5 14.81 25.93 6.34
N LEU A 6 15.28 26.86 7.19
CA LEU A 6 16.38 27.77 6.88
C LEU A 6 17.70 27.27 7.46
N LEU A 7 18.63 26.91 6.58
CA LEU A 7 19.98 26.43 6.89
C LEU A 7 21.02 27.44 6.35
N LEU A 8 21.09 28.60 6.95
CA LEU A 8 22.00 29.69 6.59
C LEU A 8 22.99 29.91 7.73
N ASP A 9 24.27 29.67 7.48
CA ASP A 9 25.31 29.81 8.52
C ASP A 9 25.48 31.27 8.98
N HIS A 10 25.35 32.22 8.06
CA HIS A 10 25.47 33.61 8.41
C HIS A 10 24.21 34.18 9.07
N ARG A 11 24.29 34.54 10.35
CA ARG A 11 23.17 35.02 11.20
C ARG A 11 22.39 36.20 10.62
N GLY A 12 23.12 37.15 9.97
CA GLY A 12 22.50 38.29 9.29
C GLY A 12 21.65 37.89 8.09
N ASN A 13 22.17 36.99 7.25
CA ASN A 13 21.45 36.51 6.08
C ASN A 13 20.22 35.70 6.51
N ARG A 14 20.33 34.91 7.57
CA ARG A 14 19.19 34.14 8.12
C ARG A 14 18.04 35.05 8.54
N LYS A 15 18.35 36.16 9.26
CA LYS A 15 17.33 37.13 9.65
C LYS A 15 16.72 37.87 8.46
N LEU A 16 17.53 38.23 7.46
CA LEU A 16 17.07 38.92 6.26
C LEU A 16 16.13 38.01 5.43
N ILE A 17 16.55 36.79 5.15
CA ILE A 17 15.75 35.80 4.40
C ILE A 17 14.47 35.47 5.16
N ALA A 18 14.53 35.24 6.47
CA ALA A 18 13.33 35.01 7.27
C ALA A 18 12.35 36.21 7.23
N ALA A 19 12.84 37.43 7.18
CA ALA A 19 12.00 38.63 7.06
C ALA A 19 11.38 38.83 5.65
N MET A 20 11.94 38.16 4.63
CA MET A 20 11.38 38.17 3.27
C MET A 20 10.25 37.13 3.10
N LEU A 21 10.17 36.10 3.95
CA LEU A 21 9.10 35.10 3.94
C LEU A 21 7.82 35.68 4.54
N ASP A 22 6.71 35.34 3.94
CA ASP A 22 5.38 35.71 4.44
C ASP A 22 5.03 35.00 5.74
N ARG A 23 4.19 35.64 6.57
CA ARG A 23 3.71 35.05 7.83
C ARG A 23 2.84 33.80 7.65
N GLN A 24 2.51 33.46 6.39
CA GLN A 24 1.77 32.26 6.07
C GLN A 24 2.62 30.97 6.13
N TYR A 25 3.95 31.09 6.26
CA TYR A 25 4.87 29.96 6.36
C TYR A 25 5.35 29.78 7.81
N GLU A 26 5.52 28.52 8.21
CA GLU A 26 6.21 28.16 9.44
C GLU A 26 7.71 28.08 9.16
N VAL A 27 8.46 29.07 9.61
CA VAL A 27 9.90 29.14 9.37
C VAL A 27 10.64 28.47 10.52
N MET A 28 11.34 27.39 10.21
CA MET A 28 12.17 26.64 11.14
C MET A 28 13.64 27.01 10.90
N THR A 29 14.35 27.34 11.95
CA THR A 29 15.82 27.57 11.90
C THR A 29 16.48 26.45 12.70
N ALA A 30 17.27 25.61 12.04
CA ALA A 30 18.04 24.60 12.74
C ALA A 30 19.51 24.98 12.78
N GLU A 31 20.11 24.92 13.96
CA GLU A 31 21.55 24.78 14.13
C GLU A 31 21.97 23.31 14.07
N ALA A 32 21.04 22.44 13.64
CA ALA A 32 21.15 20.99 13.74
C ALA A 32 22.06 20.42 12.65
N ASP A 33 22.97 19.58 13.07
CA ASP A 33 23.78 18.71 12.19
C ASP A 33 23.04 17.46 11.74
N ASP A 34 21.75 17.30 12.09
CA ASP A 34 20.94 16.11 11.75
C ASP A 34 19.57 16.49 11.21
N LEU A 35 19.36 16.22 9.90
CA LEU A 35 18.11 16.46 9.19
C LEU A 35 17.18 15.23 9.18
N ARG A 36 17.62 14.09 9.69
CA ARG A 36 16.93 12.78 9.52
C ARG A 36 15.53 12.77 10.13
N HIS A 37 15.33 13.47 11.23
CA HIS A 37 14.07 13.50 11.97
C HIS A 37 13.24 14.77 11.74
N MET A 38 13.72 15.68 10.91
CA MET A 38 13.02 16.94 10.66
C MET A 38 11.99 16.79 9.53
N THR A 39 10.80 17.34 9.72
CA THR A 39 9.76 17.42 8.70
C THR A 39 9.63 18.83 8.17
N PHE A 40 9.86 19.02 6.89
CA PHE A 40 9.77 20.31 6.19
C PHE A 40 9.34 20.13 4.74
N ASP A 41 8.83 21.20 4.14
CA ASP A 41 8.30 21.18 2.77
C ASP A 41 9.24 21.86 1.77
N LEU A 42 10.17 22.68 2.24
CA LEU A 42 11.21 23.36 1.47
C LEU A 42 12.44 23.58 2.36
N ALA A 43 13.63 23.28 1.84
CA ALA A 43 14.89 23.67 2.47
C ALA A 43 15.49 24.87 1.72
N ILE A 44 15.89 25.92 2.45
CA ILE A 44 16.63 27.08 1.94
C ILE A 44 17.97 27.12 2.63
N LEU A 45 19.05 27.09 1.87
CA LEU A 45 20.40 26.98 2.42
C LEU A 45 21.40 27.86 1.68
N ASP A 46 22.54 28.11 2.31
CA ASP A 46 23.72 28.73 1.67
C ASP A 46 24.75 27.67 1.26
N GLY A 47 25.78 28.09 0.55
CA GLY A 47 26.82 27.19 0.05
C GLY A 47 27.54 26.41 1.14
N THR A 48 27.75 27.01 2.31
CA THR A 48 28.41 26.37 3.46
C THR A 48 27.55 25.28 4.05
N ALA A 49 26.26 25.54 4.26
CA ALA A 49 25.31 24.57 4.73
C ALA A 49 25.13 23.42 3.71
N LEU A 50 25.13 23.74 2.41
CA LEU A 50 25.06 22.71 1.34
C LEU A 50 26.26 21.76 1.43
N MET A 51 27.47 22.24 1.54
CA MET A 51 28.66 21.39 1.64
C MET A 51 28.65 20.50 2.87
N ARG A 52 28.16 20.99 3.98
CA ARG A 52 28.07 20.25 5.25
C ARG A 52 26.95 19.20 5.28
N LEU A 53 25.81 19.49 4.67
CA LEU A 53 24.58 18.67 4.83
C LEU A 53 24.18 17.96 3.53
N ARG A 54 25.05 17.95 2.52
CA ARG A 54 24.75 17.42 1.19
C ARG A 54 24.21 15.99 1.21
N ASP A 55 24.92 15.10 1.88
CA ASP A 55 24.55 13.68 1.93
C ASP A 55 23.21 13.45 2.65
N GLN A 56 22.99 14.18 3.74
CA GLN A 56 21.71 14.11 4.47
C GLN A 56 20.53 14.66 3.64
N LEU A 57 20.77 15.72 2.86
CA LEU A 57 19.74 16.25 1.94
C LEU A 57 19.40 15.22 0.85
N VAL A 58 20.40 14.56 0.28
CA VAL A 58 20.19 13.51 -0.72
C VAL A 58 19.39 12.34 -0.10
N GLU A 59 19.80 11.86 1.08
CA GLU A 59 19.06 10.81 1.80
C GLU A 59 17.59 11.19 2.05
N ARG A 60 17.35 12.43 2.49
CA ARG A 60 16.01 12.96 2.74
C ARG A 60 15.17 13.07 1.48
N ARG A 61 15.77 13.44 0.35
CA ARG A 61 15.08 13.52 -0.94
C ARG A 61 14.70 12.14 -1.45
N VAL A 62 15.61 11.17 -1.38
CA VAL A 62 15.33 9.78 -1.72
C VAL A 62 14.21 9.20 -0.83
N ALA A 63 14.26 9.45 0.47
CA ALA A 63 13.22 9.01 1.40
C ALA A 63 11.85 9.68 1.17
N ALA A 64 11.81 10.85 0.54
CA ALA A 64 10.58 11.55 0.21
C ALA A 64 9.92 11.04 -1.09
N GLU A 65 10.64 10.29 -1.93
CA GLU A 65 10.10 9.78 -3.20
C GLU A 65 8.76 9.04 -3.04
N PRO A 66 7.85 9.15 -3.99
CA PRO A 66 7.90 9.93 -5.24
C PRO A 66 7.54 11.42 -5.08
N CYS A 67 7.40 11.96 -3.86
CA CYS A 67 7.12 13.36 -3.63
C CYS A 67 8.41 14.18 -3.72
N ILE A 68 8.35 15.32 -4.41
CA ILE A 68 9.47 16.25 -4.51
C ILE A 68 9.70 16.91 -3.14
N LEU A 69 10.94 16.91 -2.66
CA LEU A 69 11.38 17.70 -1.51
C LEU A 69 12.33 18.79 -2.03
N PRO A 70 11.82 20.02 -2.29
CA PRO A 70 12.59 21.05 -2.98
C PRO A 70 13.67 21.67 -2.09
N VAL A 71 14.77 22.05 -2.74
CA VAL A 71 15.95 22.67 -2.13
C VAL A 71 16.31 23.95 -2.91
N LEU A 72 16.30 25.09 -2.21
CA LEU A 72 16.67 26.39 -2.76
C LEU A 72 18.03 26.83 -2.18
N LEU A 73 18.99 27.07 -3.06
CA LEU A 73 20.30 27.60 -2.66
C LEU A 73 20.36 29.12 -2.80
N VAL A 74 20.79 29.81 -1.77
CA VAL A 74 21.11 31.24 -1.80
C VAL A 74 22.63 31.40 -1.84
N THR A 75 23.16 32.00 -2.88
CA THR A 75 24.60 32.05 -3.12
C THR A 75 25.06 33.45 -3.55
N PRO A 76 26.27 33.92 -3.17
CA PRO A 76 26.86 35.10 -3.78
C PRO A 76 27.30 34.84 -5.21
N GLN A 77 27.45 35.86 -6.03
CA GLN A 77 27.84 35.78 -7.45
C GLN A 77 29.06 34.87 -7.69
N ARG A 78 30.06 34.92 -6.82
CA ARG A 78 31.26 34.06 -6.87
C ARG A 78 30.94 32.55 -6.68
N GLY A 79 29.79 32.20 -6.14
CA GLY A 79 29.36 30.83 -5.90
C GLY A 79 28.44 30.25 -6.99
N GLU A 80 28.09 31.01 -8.00
CA GLU A 80 27.18 30.66 -9.07
C GLU A 80 27.61 29.40 -9.83
N ALA A 81 28.89 29.27 -10.14
CA ALA A 81 29.44 28.10 -10.83
C ALA A 81 29.28 26.79 -10.02
N MET A 82 29.39 26.86 -8.68
CA MET A 82 29.11 25.71 -7.80
C MET A 82 27.62 25.43 -7.76
N ALA A 83 26.77 26.43 -7.61
CA ALA A 83 25.34 26.31 -7.62
C ALA A 83 24.82 25.62 -8.90
N ALA A 84 25.35 26.02 -10.06
CA ALA A 84 25.01 25.44 -11.33
C ALA A 84 25.39 23.94 -11.47
N ARG A 85 26.46 23.49 -10.81
CA ARG A 85 26.86 22.06 -10.80
C ARG A 85 25.94 21.18 -9.92
N GLU A 86 25.40 21.74 -8.86
CA GLU A 86 24.50 21.03 -7.95
C GLU A 86 23.01 21.07 -8.42
N LEU A 87 22.71 21.90 -9.42
CA LEU A 87 21.37 22.03 -9.98
C LEU A 87 20.91 20.73 -10.62
N GLY A 88 19.70 20.31 -10.25
CA GLY A 88 19.10 19.05 -10.72
C GLY A 88 19.58 17.79 -9.97
N THR A 89 20.60 17.90 -9.10
CA THR A 89 21.05 16.79 -8.24
C THR A 89 20.65 17.00 -6.79
N THR A 90 21.29 17.97 -6.12
CA THR A 90 21.03 18.28 -4.70
C THR A 90 20.15 19.51 -4.54
N VAL A 91 20.18 20.44 -5.51
CA VAL A 91 19.52 21.74 -5.50
C VAL A 91 18.54 21.82 -6.69
N ASP A 92 17.34 22.34 -6.45
CA ASP A 92 16.31 22.47 -7.51
C ASP A 92 16.30 23.87 -8.13
N ALA A 93 16.72 24.89 -7.38
CA ALA A 93 16.98 26.22 -7.89
C ALA A 93 18.01 26.97 -7.01
N PHE A 94 18.61 28.01 -7.56
CA PHE A 94 19.45 28.90 -6.78
C PHE A 94 19.14 30.38 -7.07
N ILE A 95 19.41 31.25 -6.10
CA ILE A 95 19.24 32.68 -6.19
C ILE A 95 20.57 33.34 -5.83
N VAL A 96 20.98 34.29 -6.65
CA VAL A 96 22.23 35.03 -6.45
C VAL A 96 21.98 36.29 -5.61
N THR A 97 22.80 36.52 -4.59
CA THR A 97 22.71 37.74 -3.78
C THR A 97 23.40 38.94 -4.43
N PRO A 98 22.87 40.17 -4.30
CA PRO A 98 21.72 40.59 -3.47
C PRO A 98 20.38 40.11 -4.02
N VAL A 99 19.51 39.63 -3.13
CA VAL A 99 18.23 39.01 -3.47
C VAL A 99 17.11 40.06 -3.49
N ASP A 100 16.35 40.12 -4.58
CA ASP A 100 15.09 40.86 -4.62
C ASP A 100 14.00 40.10 -3.88
N LYS A 101 13.19 40.80 -3.08
CA LYS A 101 12.15 40.21 -2.26
C LYS A 101 11.08 39.54 -3.10
N ILE A 102 10.64 40.15 -4.20
CA ILE A 102 9.56 39.66 -5.05
C ILE A 102 10.03 38.40 -5.77
N GLU A 103 11.23 38.41 -6.34
CA GLU A 103 11.85 37.27 -7.00
C GLU A 103 12.01 36.08 -6.03
N PHE A 104 12.50 36.35 -4.81
CA PHE A 104 12.65 35.33 -3.77
C PHE A 104 11.30 34.67 -3.41
N GLN A 105 10.29 35.49 -3.14
CA GLN A 105 8.95 34.99 -2.81
C GLN A 105 8.34 34.18 -3.96
N ALA A 106 8.56 34.59 -5.19
CA ALA A 106 8.09 33.83 -6.36
C ALA A 106 8.76 32.45 -6.47
N HIS A 107 10.07 32.36 -6.24
CA HIS A 107 10.78 31.07 -6.20
C HIS A 107 10.28 30.16 -5.07
N VAL A 108 10.12 30.69 -3.87
CA VAL A 108 9.58 29.96 -2.73
C VAL A 108 8.16 29.44 -3.02
N ALA A 109 7.29 30.30 -3.53
CA ALA A 109 5.91 29.93 -3.88
C ALA A 109 5.85 28.82 -4.96
N ASN A 110 6.67 28.94 -6.01
CA ASN A 110 6.74 27.95 -7.08
C ASN A 110 7.24 26.58 -6.56
N MET A 111 8.26 26.57 -5.71
CA MET A 111 8.80 25.34 -5.14
C MET A 111 7.80 24.63 -4.22
N LEU A 112 7.14 25.39 -3.35
CA LEU A 112 6.08 24.84 -2.50
C LEU A 112 4.88 24.34 -3.31
N ARG A 113 4.56 25.00 -4.43
CA ARG A 113 3.55 24.53 -5.37
C ARG A 113 3.93 23.19 -6.01
N LEU A 114 5.18 23.06 -6.47
CA LEU A 114 5.68 21.78 -7.02
C LEU A 114 5.64 20.66 -5.97
N ARG A 115 6.04 20.98 -4.74
CA ARG A 115 5.90 20.04 -3.60
C ARG A 115 4.45 19.60 -3.43
N GLN A 116 3.51 20.54 -3.34
CA GLN A 116 2.10 20.25 -3.16
C GLN A 116 1.53 19.40 -4.29
N LEU A 117 1.82 19.76 -5.54
CA LEU A 117 1.38 18.99 -6.70
C LEU A 117 1.90 17.54 -6.68
N SER A 118 3.16 17.33 -6.28
CA SER A 118 3.72 15.97 -6.17
C SER A 118 3.05 15.14 -5.07
N VAL A 119 2.68 15.78 -3.94
CA VAL A 119 1.93 15.14 -2.86
C VAL A 119 0.51 14.78 -3.29
N ASP A 120 -0.16 15.68 -3.99
CA ASP A 120 -1.54 15.46 -4.47
C ASP A 120 -1.58 14.35 -5.54
N LEU A 121 -0.63 14.37 -6.48
CA LEU A 121 -0.47 13.30 -7.47
C LEU A 121 -0.23 11.94 -6.83
N LYS A 122 0.59 11.88 -5.78
CA LYS A 122 0.78 10.63 -5.01
C LYS A 122 -0.52 10.15 -4.38
N LYS A 123 -1.28 11.05 -3.74
CA LYS A 123 -2.58 10.72 -3.14
C LYS A 123 -3.58 10.20 -4.17
N GLU A 124 -3.68 10.86 -5.32
CA GLU A 124 -4.54 10.41 -6.41
C GLU A 124 -4.11 9.04 -6.94
N ARG A 125 -2.81 8.84 -7.18
CA ARG A 125 -2.27 7.55 -7.60
C ARG A 125 -2.58 6.44 -6.59
N ASP A 126 -2.38 6.70 -5.29
CA ASP A 126 -2.67 5.74 -4.22
C ASP A 126 -4.17 5.41 -4.16
N THR A 127 -5.04 6.41 -4.41
CA THR A 127 -6.49 6.21 -4.48
C THR A 127 -6.89 5.35 -5.68
N VAL A 128 -6.37 5.67 -6.87
CA VAL A 128 -6.61 4.86 -8.08
C VAL A 128 -6.09 3.44 -7.90
N GLN A 129 -4.93 3.26 -7.27
CA GLN A 129 -4.40 1.93 -6.98
C GLN A 129 -5.31 1.15 -6.02
N LYS A 130 -5.84 1.79 -4.98
CA LYS A 130 -6.80 1.15 -4.05
C LYS A 130 -8.08 0.73 -4.78
N LEU A 131 -8.67 1.61 -5.55
CA LEU A 131 -9.87 1.32 -6.37
C LEU A 131 -9.61 0.17 -7.36
N SER A 132 -8.40 0.06 -7.92
CA SER A 132 -8.00 -1.02 -8.82
C SER A 132 -7.66 -2.35 -8.14
N LEU A 133 -7.65 -2.44 -6.79
CA LEU A 133 -7.30 -3.65 -6.03
C LEU A 133 -8.53 -4.33 -5.41
N THR A 134 -9.71 -3.72 -5.50
CA THR A 134 -10.96 -4.27 -5.01
C THR A 134 -11.84 -4.79 -6.15
N ASP A 135 -12.72 -5.71 -5.84
CA ASP A 135 -13.76 -6.23 -6.73
C ASP A 135 -15.07 -5.46 -6.52
N ASP A 136 -15.66 -4.96 -7.58
CA ASP A 136 -16.84 -4.07 -7.53
C ASP A 136 -18.11 -4.78 -7.03
N VAL A 137 -18.17 -6.12 -7.13
CA VAL A 137 -19.36 -6.90 -6.72
C VAL A 137 -19.30 -7.23 -5.24
N SER A 138 -18.19 -7.79 -4.79
CA SER A 138 -18.04 -8.22 -3.39
C SER A 138 -17.57 -7.08 -2.47
N GLY A 139 -16.87 -6.08 -3.01
CA GLY A 139 -16.18 -5.04 -2.23
C GLY A 139 -14.86 -5.47 -1.61
N PHE A 140 -14.50 -6.74 -1.74
CA PHE A 140 -13.24 -7.31 -1.23
C PHE A 140 -12.11 -7.18 -2.26
N PHE A 141 -10.92 -7.68 -1.93
CA PHE A 141 -9.79 -7.63 -2.84
C PHE A 141 -10.04 -8.45 -4.12
N ASN A 142 -9.39 -8.06 -5.22
CA ASN A 142 -9.47 -8.75 -6.52
C ASN A 142 -8.18 -9.55 -6.83
N THR A 143 -8.16 -10.24 -7.96
CA THR A 143 -7.01 -11.05 -8.41
C THR A 143 -5.72 -10.26 -8.57
N ARG A 144 -5.79 -8.97 -8.92
CA ARG A 144 -4.60 -8.12 -9.01
C ARG A 144 -3.94 -7.95 -7.64
N PHE A 145 -4.74 -7.72 -6.59
CA PHE A 145 -4.27 -7.70 -5.22
C PHE A 145 -3.63 -9.04 -4.83
N LEU A 146 -4.29 -10.17 -5.13
CA LEU A 146 -3.79 -11.52 -4.84
C LEU A 146 -2.36 -11.68 -5.35
N HIS A 147 -2.14 -11.43 -6.63
CA HIS A 147 -0.82 -11.62 -7.23
C HIS A 147 0.24 -10.72 -6.62
N HIS A 148 -0.07 -9.44 -6.43
CA HIS A 148 0.87 -8.48 -5.85
C HIS A 148 1.18 -8.80 -4.37
N HIS A 149 0.16 -9.19 -3.60
CA HIS A 149 0.33 -9.50 -2.18
C HIS A 149 1.14 -10.79 -1.97
N LEU A 150 0.86 -11.84 -2.77
CA LEU A 150 1.64 -13.08 -2.73
C LEU A 150 3.11 -12.85 -3.12
N ASP A 151 3.39 -12.03 -4.14
CA ASP A 151 4.78 -11.71 -4.50
C ASP A 151 5.53 -11.08 -3.33
N ARG A 152 4.90 -10.16 -2.61
CA ARG A 152 5.48 -9.53 -1.43
C ARG A 152 5.69 -10.51 -0.27
N LEU A 153 4.71 -11.37 0.01
CA LEU A 153 4.81 -12.37 1.07
C LEU A 153 5.92 -13.38 0.79
N LEU A 154 5.99 -13.92 -0.43
CA LEU A 154 6.98 -14.92 -0.82
C LEU A 154 8.41 -14.34 -0.89
N ALA A 155 8.55 -13.04 -1.20
CA ALA A 155 9.83 -12.34 -1.17
C ALA A 155 10.28 -11.98 0.26
N HIS A 156 9.39 -12.05 1.26
CA HIS A 156 9.73 -11.70 2.63
C HIS A 156 10.68 -12.74 3.25
N PRO A 157 11.74 -12.35 3.98
CA PRO A 157 12.69 -13.30 4.60
C PRO A 157 12.02 -14.37 5.48
N ARG A 158 10.95 -14.01 6.19
CA ARG A 158 10.16 -14.94 7.02
C ARG A 158 9.49 -16.07 6.24
N SER A 159 9.26 -15.93 4.94
CA SER A 159 8.58 -16.95 4.14
C SER A 159 9.34 -18.28 4.07
N ARG A 160 10.65 -18.29 4.31
CA ARG A 160 11.48 -19.50 4.37
C ARG A 160 11.42 -20.22 5.71
N GLU A 161 11.06 -19.50 6.77
CA GLU A 161 11.00 -20.01 8.15
C GLU A 161 9.56 -20.19 8.63
N GLN A 162 8.64 -19.44 8.05
CA GLN A 162 7.22 -19.44 8.41
C GLN A 162 6.39 -19.74 7.16
N HIS A 163 5.35 -20.54 7.35
CA HIS A 163 4.49 -21.00 6.28
C HIS A 163 3.53 -19.90 5.76
N ILE A 164 3.14 -20.01 4.50
CA ILE A 164 2.06 -19.22 3.91
C ILE A 164 1.06 -20.20 3.34
N SER A 165 -0.14 -20.25 3.91
CA SER A 165 -1.20 -21.10 3.41
C SER A 165 -2.14 -20.32 2.49
N LEU A 166 -2.48 -20.94 1.37
CA LEU A 166 -3.42 -20.40 0.39
C LEU A 166 -4.62 -21.32 0.31
N VAL A 167 -5.81 -20.75 0.35
CA VAL A 167 -7.07 -21.47 0.32
C VAL A 167 -7.88 -21.00 -0.87
N PHE A 168 -8.11 -21.85 -1.85
CA PHE A 168 -9.18 -21.65 -2.83
C PHE A 168 -10.49 -22.15 -2.28
N PHE A 169 -11.58 -21.41 -2.48
CA PHE A 169 -12.91 -21.93 -2.25
C PHE A 169 -13.90 -21.45 -3.30
N ASP A 170 -14.92 -22.25 -3.50
CA ASP A 170 -15.96 -22.02 -4.50
C ASP A 170 -17.31 -22.45 -3.90
N MET A 171 -18.33 -21.62 -4.15
CA MET A 171 -19.67 -21.84 -3.62
C MET A 171 -20.34 -23.01 -4.32
N ASP A 172 -20.72 -24.02 -3.55
CA ASP A 172 -21.37 -25.22 -4.09
C ASP A 172 -22.76 -24.87 -4.66
N HIS A 173 -23.00 -25.33 -5.88
CA HIS A 173 -24.27 -25.12 -6.57
C HIS A 173 -24.73 -23.65 -6.73
N PHE A 174 -23.79 -22.69 -6.74
CA PHE A 174 -24.13 -21.28 -6.80
C PHE A 174 -24.94 -20.88 -8.04
N LYS A 175 -24.74 -21.57 -9.15
CA LYS A 175 -25.58 -21.39 -10.34
C LYS A 175 -27.07 -21.54 -10.02
N SER A 176 -27.46 -22.53 -9.22
CA SER A 176 -28.87 -22.73 -8.80
C SER A 176 -29.39 -21.53 -7.98
N VAL A 177 -28.55 -20.90 -7.16
CA VAL A 177 -28.92 -19.69 -6.43
C VAL A 177 -29.23 -18.55 -7.40
N VAL A 178 -28.37 -18.36 -8.40
CA VAL A 178 -28.56 -17.31 -9.41
C VAL A 178 -29.79 -17.60 -10.29
N ASP A 179 -29.98 -18.85 -10.72
CA ASP A 179 -31.10 -19.25 -11.54
C ASP A 179 -32.44 -19.07 -10.80
N THR A 180 -32.47 -19.28 -9.47
CA THR A 180 -33.69 -19.15 -8.64
C THR A 180 -33.97 -17.72 -8.19
N HIS A 181 -32.95 -17.00 -7.78
CA HIS A 181 -33.11 -15.69 -7.13
C HIS A 181 -32.61 -14.52 -7.99
N GLY A 182 -31.99 -14.77 -9.13
CA GLY A 182 -31.44 -13.76 -10.04
C GLY A 182 -30.05 -13.27 -9.64
N HIS A 183 -29.38 -12.62 -10.59
CA HIS A 183 -28.00 -12.15 -10.45
C HIS A 183 -27.80 -11.15 -9.31
N LEU A 184 -28.79 -10.29 -9.04
CA LEU A 184 -28.66 -9.26 -8.00
C LEU A 184 -28.57 -9.86 -6.60
N LEU A 185 -29.45 -10.84 -6.30
CA LEU A 185 -29.42 -11.55 -5.02
C LEU A 185 -28.23 -12.50 -4.94
N GLY A 186 -27.83 -13.13 -6.06
CA GLY A 186 -26.58 -13.89 -6.13
C GLY A 186 -25.36 -13.04 -5.75
N ALA A 187 -25.23 -11.84 -6.31
CA ALA A 187 -24.15 -10.92 -5.96
C ALA A 187 -24.16 -10.54 -4.47
N ARG A 188 -25.34 -10.40 -3.88
CA ARG A 188 -25.49 -10.11 -2.45
C ARG A 188 -25.05 -11.31 -1.58
N VAL A 189 -25.42 -12.54 -1.93
CA VAL A 189 -24.94 -13.74 -1.24
C VAL A 189 -23.42 -13.81 -1.25
N LEU A 190 -22.77 -13.54 -2.41
CA LEU A 190 -21.32 -13.53 -2.50
C LEU A 190 -20.68 -12.50 -1.56
N ARG A 191 -21.28 -11.33 -1.43
CA ARG A 191 -20.83 -10.29 -0.49
C ARG A 191 -21.02 -10.73 0.96
N GLU A 192 -22.21 -11.21 1.33
CA GLU A 192 -22.53 -11.65 2.69
C GLU A 192 -21.61 -12.80 3.15
N VAL A 193 -21.27 -13.74 2.25
CA VAL A 193 -20.31 -14.82 2.51
C VAL A 193 -18.91 -14.27 2.75
N ALA A 194 -18.47 -13.35 1.91
CA ALA A 194 -17.15 -12.74 2.10
C ALA A 194 -17.07 -11.92 3.40
N GLU A 195 -18.11 -11.17 3.76
CA GLU A 195 -18.23 -10.47 5.03
C GLU A 195 -18.27 -11.41 6.24
N LEU A 196 -18.95 -12.55 6.11
CA LEU A 196 -18.97 -13.59 7.14
C LEU A 196 -17.55 -14.10 7.40
N PHE A 197 -16.81 -14.44 6.34
CA PHE A 197 -15.46 -14.96 6.47
C PHE A 197 -14.49 -13.90 7.01
N ASP A 198 -14.56 -12.65 6.52
CA ASP A 198 -13.71 -11.55 6.98
C ASP A 198 -13.80 -11.34 8.50
N ARG A 199 -15.00 -11.48 9.08
CA ARG A 199 -15.20 -11.40 10.54
C ARG A 199 -14.53 -12.52 11.34
N HIS A 200 -14.22 -13.66 10.68
CA HIS A 200 -13.57 -14.82 11.31
C HIS A 200 -12.09 -14.94 10.96
N LEU A 201 -11.59 -14.07 10.07
CA LEU A 201 -10.19 -13.99 9.68
C LEU A 201 -9.40 -13.11 10.64
N GLY A 202 -8.10 -13.38 10.74
CA GLY A 202 -7.18 -12.58 11.53
C GLY A 202 -6.76 -11.29 10.83
N PRO A 203 -6.07 -10.37 11.54
CA PRO A 203 -5.72 -9.05 11.01
C PRO A 203 -4.76 -9.09 9.82
N GLU A 204 -3.98 -10.14 9.67
CA GLU A 204 -3.06 -10.34 8.53
C GLU A 204 -3.66 -11.19 7.41
N ASP A 205 -4.74 -11.94 7.68
CA ASP A 205 -5.42 -12.75 6.69
C ASP A 205 -6.13 -11.88 5.64
N ARG A 206 -6.24 -12.35 4.43
CA ARG A 206 -6.91 -11.59 3.35
C ARG A 206 -7.84 -12.48 2.56
N ILE A 207 -9.06 -12.00 2.33
CA ILE A 207 -10.02 -12.60 1.42
C ILE A 207 -10.00 -11.85 0.09
N VAL A 208 -9.98 -12.60 -0.99
CA VAL A 208 -9.87 -12.12 -2.36
C VAL A 208 -10.95 -12.79 -3.19
N ARG A 209 -11.69 -12.04 -3.98
CA ARG A 209 -12.54 -12.62 -5.00
C ARG A 209 -11.71 -12.95 -6.24
N TYR A 210 -11.65 -14.22 -6.60
CA TYR A 210 -10.88 -14.69 -7.74
C TYR A 210 -11.62 -14.52 -9.06
N GLY A 211 -12.93 -14.79 -9.06
CA GLY A 211 -13.84 -14.59 -10.19
C GLY A 211 -15.15 -15.36 -9.99
N GLY A 212 -16.25 -14.89 -10.57
CA GLY A 212 -17.54 -15.57 -10.40
C GLY A 212 -17.90 -15.78 -8.93
N ASP A 213 -18.02 -17.03 -8.51
CA ASP A 213 -18.27 -17.51 -7.16
C ASP A 213 -17.02 -18.09 -6.47
N GLU A 214 -15.85 -17.89 -7.08
CA GLU A 214 -14.56 -18.37 -6.59
C GLU A 214 -13.84 -17.28 -5.76
N TYR A 215 -13.29 -17.69 -4.63
CA TYR A 215 -12.53 -16.85 -3.72
C TYR A 215 -11.20 -17.49 -3.33
N VAL A 216 -10.29 -16.66 -2.88
CA VAL A 216 -9.01 -17.08 -2.29
C VAL A 216 -8.85 -16.43 -0.92
N VAL A 217 -8.50 -17.22 0.08
CA VAL A 217 -8.04 -16.71 1.38
C VAL A 217 -6.53 -16.92 1.48
N ILE A 218 -5.83 -15.85 1.84
CA ILE A 218 -4.39 -15.86 2.11
C ILE A 218 -4.22 -15.87 3.62
N LEU A 219 -3.51 -16.85 4.13
CA LEU A 219 -3.22 -17.05 5.54
C LEU A 219 -1.70 -16.97 5.76
N PRO A 220 -1.16 -15.76 5.95
CA PRO A 220 0.27 -15.58 6.21
C PRO A 220 0.66 -16.20 7.54
N TRP A 221 1.87 -16.76 7.59
CA TRP A 221 2.51 -17.26 8.79
C TRP A 221 1.74 -18.38 9.52
N GLN A 222 0.93 -19.14 8.77
CA GLN A 222 0.15 -20.26 9.29
C GLN A 222 0.59 -21.56 8.65
N THR A 223 0.80 -22.59 9.49
CA THR A 223 1.09 -23.96 9.03
C THR A 223 -0.14 -24.56 8.38
N ARG A 224 0.03 -25.68 7.66
CA ARG A 224 -1.07 -26.42 7.03
C ARG A 224 -2.16 -26.80 8.04
N GLU A 225 -1.75 -27.31 9.19
CA GLU A 225 -2.67 -27.77 10.24
C GLU A 225 -3.51 -26.61 10.78
N ALA A 226 -2.87 -25.47 11.06
CA ALA A 226 -3.56 -24.26 11.51
C ALA A 226 -4.52 -23.74 10.44
N ALA A 227 -4.10 -23.74 9.17
CA ALA A 227 -4.93 -23.33 8.05
C ALA A 227 -6.15 -24.28 7.87
N VAL A 228 -5.95 -25.60 7.92
CA VAL A 228 -7.03 -26.59 7.83
C VAL A 228 -8.04 -26.38 8.98
N GLN A 229 -7.56 -26.22 10.20
CA GLN A 229 -8.44 -25.97 11.36
C GLN A 229 -9.26 -24.69 11.19
N LYS A 230 -8.63 -23.59 10.76
CA LYS A 230 -9.31 -22.33 10.49
C LYS A 230 -10.36 -22.46 9.40
N VAL A 231 -10.03 -23.12 8.29
CA VAL A 231 -10.94 -23.29 7.14
C VAL A 231 -12.12 -24.20 7.51
N GLU A 232 -11.91 -25.23 8.32
CA GLU A 232 -13.02 -26.05 8.85
C GLU A 232 -13.97 -25.24 9.73
N GLN A 233 -13.45 -24.29 10.51
CA GLN A 233 -14.30 -23.35 11.25
C GLN A 233 -15.10 -22.44 10.30
N LEU A 234 -14.47 -21.89 9.25
CA LEU A 234 -15.17 -21.09 8.24
C LEU A 234 -16.27 -21.91 7.54
N ARG A 235 -15.98 -23.15 7.15
CA ARG A 235 -16.96 -24.06 6.56
C ARG A 235 -18.15 -24.31 7.50
N ALA A 236 -17.86 -24.60 8.76
CA ALA A 236 -18.91 -24.86 9.76
C ALA A 236 -19.82 -23.65 9.99
N VAL A 237 -19.25 -22.46 10.08
CA VAL A 237 -20.00 -21.21 10.23
C VAL A 237 -20.84 -20.91 8.99
N LEU A 238 -20.28 -21.15 7.78
CA LEU A 238 -21.00 -20.97 6.52
C LEU A 238 -22.30 -21.80 6.47
N VAL A 239 -22.20 -23.08 6.82
CA VAL A 239 -23.35 -24.01 6.81
C VAL A 239 -24.45 -23.61 7.81
N GLN A 240 -24.06 -23.00 8.94
CA GLN A 240 -24.98 -22.60 10.01
C GLN A 240 -25.61 -21.22 9.79
N THR A 241 -25.08 -20.42 8.87
CA THR A 241 -25.52 -19.05 8.66
C THR A 241 -26.55 -18.96 7.53
N PRO A 242 -27.78 -18.53 7.78
CA PRO A 242 -28.74 -18.22 6.71
C PRO A 242 -28.43 -16.85 6.09
N PHE A 243 -28.47 -16.80 4.75
CA PHE A 243 -28.21 -15.61 3.95
C PHE A 243 -29.51 -14.98 3.41
N LEU A 244 -29.47 -13.74 2.96
CA LEU A 244 -30.60 -12.99 2.43
C LEU A 244 -31.75 -12.82 3.43
N GLN A 245 -31.45 -12.72 4.71
CA GLN A 245 -32.49 -12.55 5.75
C GLN A 245 -33.21 -11.21 5.64
N ALA A 246 -32.55 -10.17 5.14
CA ALA A 246 -33.18 -8.86 4.93
C ALA A 246 -34.29 -8.91 3.87
N GLU A 247 -34.25 -9.88 2.96
CA GLU A 247 -35.26 -10.16 1.94
C GLU A 247 -36.30 -11.19 2.39
N ALA A 248 -36.31 -11.58 3.67
CA ALA A 248 -37.11 -12.66 4.23
C ALA A 248 -36.85 -14.04 3.54
N ILE A 249 -35.69 -14.20 2.92
CA ILE A 249 -35.19 -15.44 2.33
C ILE A 249 -34.15 -16.02 3.29
N ASN A 250 -34.33 -17.25 3.74
CA ASN A 250 -33.35 -17.94 4.59
C ASN A 250 -32.60 -18.95 3.71
N LEU A 251 -31.64 -18.47 2.94
CA LEU A 251 -30.85 -19.31 2.03
C LEU A 251 -29.66 -19.92 2.75
N ASN A 252 -29.52 -21.23 2.71
CA ASN A 252 -28.34 -21.95 3.15
C ASN A 252 -27.45 -22.28 1.95
N VAL A 253 -26.18 -22.04 2.07
CA VAL A 253 -25.18 -22.34 1.05
C VAL A 253 -24.03 -23.14 1.65
N THR A 254 -23.34 -23.90 0.82
CA THR A 254 -22.11 -24.58 1.17
C THR A 254 -20.99 -24.16 0.23
N ALA A 255 -19.76 -24.45 0.60
CA ALA A 255 -18.60 -24.24 -0.25
C ALA A 255 -17.62 -25.41 -0.12
N SER A 256 -16.86 -25.64 -1.18
CA SER A 256 -15.73 -26.56 -1.20
C SER A 256 -14.42 -25.78 -1.10
N PHE A 257 -13.43 -26.33 -0.41
CA PHE A 257 -12.19 -25.67 -0.09
C PHE A 257 -10.98 -26.51 -0.47
N GLY A 258 -9.94 -25.87 -1.03
CA GLY A 258 -8.66 -26.50 -1.33
C GLY A 258 -7.53 -25.69 -0.71
N ILE A 259 -6.61 -26.36 0.01
CA ILE A 259 -5.51 -25.73 0.74
C ILE A 259 -4.17 -26.22 0.21
N ALA A 260 -3.25 -25.29 -0.01
CA ALA A 260 -1.83 -25.56 -0.21
C ALA A 260 -0.98 -24.61 0.63
N THR A 261 0.18 -25.09 1.08
CA THR A 261 1.06 -24.37 1.99
C THR A 261 2.46 -24.25 1.40
N PHE A 262 3.00 -23.04 1.38
CA PHE A 262 4.39 -22.77 1.05
C PHE A 262 5.24 -22.82 2.34
N PRO A 263 6.47 -23.39 2.33
CA PRO A 263 7.15 -24.04 1.20
C PRO A 263 6.86 -25.53 1.02
N GLU A 264 5.98 -26.14 1.81
CA GLU A 264 5.77 -27.60 1.85
C GLU A 264 5.20 -28.16 0.54
N ASP A 265 4.21 -27.49 -0.05
CA ASP A 265 3.49 -27.96 -1.23
C ASP A 265 3.95 -27.31 -2.53
N ALA A 266 4.71 -26.21 -2.43
CA ALA A 266 5.11 -25.40 -3.55
C ALA A 266 6.38 -24.62 -3.26
N GLN A 267 7.17 -24.33 -4.30
CA GLN A 267 8.37 -23.50 -4.22
C GLN A 267 8.19 -22.14 -4.93
N THR A 268 7.13 -22.00 -5.68
CA THR A 268 6.80 -20.79 -6.45
C THR A 268 5.33 -20.40 -6.25
N LYS A 269 5.03 -19.12 -6.49
CA LYS A 269 3.64 -18.61 -6.50
C LYS A 269 2.74 -19.44 -7.42
N ARG A 270 3.23 -19.78 -8.61
CA ARG A 270 2.46 -20.53 -9.61
C ARG A 270 2.10 -21.92 -9.10
N GLU A 271 3.07 -22.60 -8.50
CA GLU A 271 2.87 -23.93 -7.92
C GLU A 271 1.89 -23.88 -6.75
N LEU A 272 1.99 -22.85 -5.88
CA LEU A 272 1.12 -22.67 -4.73
C LEU A 272 -0.34 -22.49 -5.16
N LEU A 273 -0.59 -21.61 -6.13
CA LEU A 273 -1.92 -21.41 -6.72
C LEU A 273 -2.46 -22.70 -7.33
N SER A 274 -1.65 -23.37 -8.15
CA SER A 274 -2.06 -24.62 -8.80
C SER A 274 -2.34 -25.75 -7.82
N ALA A 275 -1.56 -25.86 -6.75
CA ALA A 275 -1.75 -26.89 -5.73
C ALA A 275 -3.05 -26.70 -4.94
N ALA A 276 -3.36 -25.44 -4.56
CA ALA A 276 -4.60 -25.13 -3.85
C ALA A 276 -5.84 -25.34 -4.75
N ASP A 277 -5.78 -24.98 -6.03
CA ASP A 277 -6.83 -25.22 -7.02
C ASP A 277 -7.08 -26.71 -7.23
N GLN A 278 -6.03 -27.53 -7.36
CA GLN A 278 -6.15 -29.00 -7.44
C GLN A 278 -6.84 -29.60 -6.21
N CYS A 279 -6.53 -29.09 -5.01
CA CYS A 279 -7.21 -29.52 -3.78
C CYS A 279 -8.69 -29.10 -3.77
N LEU A 280 -9.03 -27.92 -4.27
CA LEU A 280 -10.43 -27.50 -4.44
C LEU A 280 -11.18 -28.43 -5.40
N PHE A 281 -10.57 -28.76 -6.53
CA PHE A 281 -11.14 -29.71 -7.48
C PHE A 281 -11.42 -31.06 -6.82
N GLN A 282 -10.48 -31.61 -6.05
CA GLN A 282 -10.67 -32.82 -5.28
C GLN A 282 -11.84 -32.72 -4.27
N SER A 283 -11.97 -31.58 -3.57
CA SER A 283 -13.09 -31.33 -2.66
C SER A 283 -14.44 -31.44 -3.38
N LYS A 284 -14.53 -30.88 -4.59
CA LYS A 284 -15.74 -30.95 -5.43
C LYS A 284 -16.06 -32.40 -5.88
N GLU A 285 -15.04 -33.14 -6.30
CA GLU A 285 -15.21 -34.54 -6.72
C GLU A 285 -15.61 -35.49 -5.58
N LEU A 286 -15.05 -35.27 -4.39
CA LEU A 286 -15.34 -36.07 -3.21
C LEU A 286 -16.71 -35.78 -2.58
N GLY A 287 -17.56 -34.95 -3.18
CA GLY A 287 -18.96 -34.74 -2.76
C GLY A 287 -19.22 -33.35 -2.16
N LYS A 288 -18.31 -32.38 -2.39
CA LYS A 288 -18.49 -30.99 -1.99
C LYS A 288 -18.56 -30.74 -0.47
N ASN A 289 -18.81 -29.51 -0.04
CA ASN A 289 -18.91 -29.08 1.36
C ASN A 289 -17.81 -29.67 2.26
N ARG A 290 -16.56 -29.54 1.83
CA ARG A 290 -15.40 -30.09 2.54
C ARG A 290 -14.14 -29.32 2.30
N VAL A 291 -13.15 -29.61 3.11
CA VAL A 291 -11.80 -29.11 3.02
C VAL A 291 -10.87 -30.23 2.57
N THR A 292 -10.07 -29.97 1.54
CA THR A 292 -8.99 -30.87 1.09
C THR A 292 -7.68 -30.09 1.13
N SER A 293 -6.64 -30.68 1.72
CA SER A 293 -5.29 -30.14 1.70
C SER A 293 -4.33 -31.09 1.01
N LYS A 294 -3.28 -30.56 0.38
CA LYS A 294 -2.24 -31.39 -0.22
C LYS A 294 -1.53 -32.21 0.87
N GLY A 295 -1.38 -33.52 0.67
CA GLY A 295 -0.75 -34.41 1.63
C GLY A 295 -1.66 -34.99 2.74
N ALA A 296 -2.93 -34.60 2.81
CA ALA A 296 -3.91 -35.33 3.60
C ALA A 296 -4.26 -36.63 2.88
N ARG A 297 -3.93 -37.79 3.52
CA ARG A 297 -4.34 -39.11 3.12
C ARG A 297 -5.71 -39.48 3.73
#